data_27cec5ab134ad56dbdab89a375e27b32
#
_entry.id   27cec5ab134ad56dbdab89a375e27b32
#
_cell.length_a   1.000
_cell.length_b   1.000
_cell.length_c   1.000
_cell.angle_alpha   90.00
_cell.angle_beta   90.00
_cell.angle_gamma   90.00
#
_symmetry.space_group_name_H-M   'P 1'
#
loop_
_entity.id
_entity.type
_entity.pdbx_description
1 polymer ?
#
loop_
_entity_poly.entity_id
_entity_poly.type
_entity_poly.pdbx_seq_one_letter_code
_entity_poly.pdbx_strand_id
1 'polypeptide(L)' 'MNRYNGAEFRYNIGDLVSFTQRRLTEQYVDDFVLTGVIIKQRYVFTADNKFLVQTPEKDYWVSRPALTLLSKAKKT' A
#
# COMPACT_ATOMS: atom_id res chain seq x y z
N MET A 1 -11.48 12.71 17.58
CA MET A 1 -11.66 12.19 17.03
C MET A 1 -11.27 11.71 16.10
N ASN A 2 -10.86 11.04 15.61
CA ASN A 2 -10.47 10.53 14.63
C ASN A 2 -10.87 10.01 14.06
N ARG A 3 -10.67 9.79 13.57
CA ARG A 3 -10.95 9.49 12.96
C ARG A 3 -10.77 8.75 11.92
N TYR A 4 -9.86 8.20 11.61
CA TYR A 4 -9.71 7.24 10.55
C TYR A 4 -9.94 5.89 11.11
N ASN A 5 -11.12 5.40 10.95
CA ASN A 5 -11.30 3.99 11.20
C ASN A 5 -11.39 3.31 9.85
N GLY A 6 -11.45 1.99 9.86
CA GLY A 6 -11.39 1.24 8.63
C GLY A 6 -12.51 1.53 7.65
N ALA A 7 -13.65 1.95 8.15
CA ALA A 7 -14.78 2.18 7.27
C ALA A 7 -14.66 3.50 6.52
N GLU A 8 -14.00 4.45 7.12
CA GLU A 8 -13.96 5.79 6.55
C GLU A 8 -12.69 6.07 5.78
N PHE A 9 -11.65 5.35 6.09
CA PHE A 9 -10.36 5.62 5.49
C PHE A 9 -10.25 4.87 4.18
N ARG A 10 -10.02 5.59 3.12
CA ARG A 10 -9.91 5.00 1.80
C ARG A 10 -8.62 5.42 1.14
N TYR A 11 -8.02 4.48 0.45
CA TYR A 11 -6.87 4.78 -0.39
C TYR A 11 -7.36 5.07 -1.80
N ASN A 12 -6.71 6.01 -2.43
CA ASN A 12 -7.05 6.41 -3.79
C ASN A 12 -5.84 6.32 -4.68
N ILE A 13 -6.11 6.19 -5.97
CA ILE A 13 -5.04 6.26 -6.95
C ILE A 13 -4.35 7.60 -6.82
N GLY A 14 -3.03 7.57 -6.78
CA GLY A 14 -2.23 8.77 -6.58
C GLY A 14 -1.73 8.96 -5.17
N ASP A 15 -2.26 8.21 -4.21
CA ASP A 15 -1.79 8.31 -2.83
C ASP A 15 -0.37 7.78 -2.72
N LEU A 16 0.41 8.45 -1.90
CA LEU A 16 1.77 8.00 -1.58
C LEU A 16 1.69 7.13 -0.34
N VAL A 17 2.22 5.94 -0.44
CA VAL A 17 2.11 4.95 0.63
C VAL A 17 3.44 4.26 0.85
N SER A 18 3.54 3.60 2.00
CA SER A 18 4.67 2.72 2.27
C SER A 18 4.15 1.36 2.69
N PHE A 19 4.99 0.37 2.54
CA PHE A 19 4.67 -0.99 2.94
C PHE A 19 5.96 -1.75 3.13
N THR A 20 5.89 -2.84 3.88
CA THR A 20 7.07 -3.64 4.20
C THR A 20 7.11 -4.85 3.29
N GLN A 21 8.28 -5.11 2.73
CA GLN A 21 8.54 -6.31 1.95
C GLN A 21 9.54 -7.16 2.69
N ARG A 22 9.37 -8.46 2.56
CA ARG A 22 10.27 -9.40 3.19
C ARG A 22 11.15 -10.03 2.13
N ARG A 23 12.44 -10.04 2.39
CA ARG A 23 13.39 -10.70 1.52
C ARG A 23 13.98 -11.89 2.27
N LEU A 24 13.91 -13.04 1.63
CA LEU A 24 14.48 -14.25 2.19
C LEU A 24 15.79 -14.53 1.49
N THR A 25 16.83 -14.73 2.26
CA THR A 25 18.09 -15.17 1.73
C THR A 25 18.40 -16.52 2.35
N GLU A 26 19.46 -17.14 1.90
CA GLU A 26 19.84 -18.41 2.47
C GLU A 26 20.23 -18.30 3.92
N GLN A 27 20.57 -17.11 4.36
CA GLN A 27 21.15 -16.92 5.68
C GLN A 27 20.25 -16.16 6.63
N TYR A 28 19.31 -15.37 6.12
CA TYR A 28 18.49 -14.58 7.02
C TYR A 28 17.24 -14.08 6.32
N VAL A 29 16.35 -13.55 7.13
CA VAL A 29 15.16 -12.88 6.68
C VAL A 29 15.36 -11.40 6.91
N ASP A 30 15.06 -10.60 5.91
CA ASP A 30 15.28 -9.18 5.96
C ASP A 30 14.00 -8.48 5.56
N ASP A 31 13.55 -7.55 6.40
CA ASP A 31 12.38 -6.74 6.09
C ASP A 31 12.84 -5.36 5.69
N PHE A 32 12.25 -4.83 4.66
CA PHE A 32 12.59 -3.48 4.23
C PHE A 32 11.34 -2.75 3.79
N VAL A 33 11.37 -1.45 3.93
CA VAL A 33 10.22 -0.61 3.66
C VAL A 33 10.37 0.02 2.28
N LEU A 34 9.29 -0.07 1.52
CA LEU A 34 9.23 0.55 0.20
C LEU A 34 8.20 1.65 0.23
N THR A 35 8.44 2.67 -0.58
CA THR A 35 7.54 3.78 -0.74
C THR A 35 7.14 3.87 -2.20
N GLY A 36 5.88 4.10 -2.46
CA GLY A 36 5.41 4.20 -3.81
C GLY A 36 4.06 4.86 -3.92
N VAL A 37 3.56 4.92 -5.12
CA VAL A 37 2.31 5.58 -5.45
C VAL A 37 1.31 4.53 -5.92
N ILE A 38 0.09 4.62 -5.43
CA ILE A 38 -0.97 3.72 -5.87
C ILE A 38 -1.36 4.09 -7.28
N ILE A 39 -1.29 3.11 -8.19
CA ILE A 39 -1.64 3.34 -9.60
C ILE A 39 -2.84 2.53 -10.05
N LYS A 40 -3.23 1.50 -9.31
CA LYS A 40 -4.41 0.71 -9.63
C LYS A 40 -5.03 0.18 -8.37
N GLN A 41 -6.28 -0.20 -8.47
CA GLN A 41 -7.04 -0.70 -7.36
C GLN A 41 -7.82 -1.91 -7.82
N ARG A 42 -7.88 -2.95 -7.00
CA ARG A 42 -8.58 -4.15 -7.34
C ARG A 42 -9.49 -4.54 -6.18
N TYR A 43 -10.76 -4.64 -6.44
CA TYR A 43 -11.70 -5.08 -5.44
C TYR A 43 -11.85 -6.57 -5.48
N VAL A 44 -11.92 -7.16 -4.30
CA VAL A 44 -12.15 -8.58 -4.16
C VAL A 44 -13.35 -8.74 -3.26
N PHE A 45 -14.24 -9.65 -3.61
CA PHE A 45 -15.44 -9.88 -2.84
C PHE A 45 -15.16 -10.17 -1.40
N THR A 46 -14.08 -10.84 -1.12
CA THR A 46 -13.79 -11.29 0.21
C THR A 46 -13.02 -10.28 0.99
N ALA A 47 -13.21 -9.06 0.76
CA ALA A 47 -12.75 -8.08 1.69
C ALA A 47 -11.34 -7.58 1.55
N ASP A 48 -10.47 -8.30 0.91
CA ASP A 48 -9.10 -7.81 0.81
C ASP A 48 -8.91 -7.06 -0.47
N ASN A 49 -9.15 -5.78 -0.41
CA ASN A 49 -8.82 -4.93 -1.54
C ASN A 49 -7.31 -4.89 -1.71
N LYS A 50 -6.89 -4.94 -2.94
CA LYS A 50 -5.48 -4.86 -3.27
C LYS A 50 -5.21 -3.62 -4.07
N PHE A 51 -4.02 -3.08 -3.86
CA PHE A 51 -3.60 -1.87 -4.55
C PHE A 51 -2.29 -2.13 -5.23
N LEU A 52 -2.18 -1.68 -6.47
CA LEU A 52 -0.92 -1.78 -7.18
C LEU A 52 -0.13 -0.53 -6.87
N VAL A 53 1.02 -0.73 -6.25
CA VAL A 53 1.89 0.35 -5.81
C VAL A 53 3.12 0.37 -6.68
N GLN A 54 3.35 1.49 -7.33
CA GLN A 54 4.52 1.66 -8.19
C GLN A 54 5.65 2.20 -7.36
N THR A 55 6.75 1.45 -7.34
CA THR A 55 7.97 1.88 -6.66
C THR A 55 9.05 2.09 -7.70
N PRO A 56 10.18 2.65 -7.31
CA PRO A 56 11.27 2.84 -8.28
C PRO A 56 11.77 1.56 -8.92
N GLU A 57 11.58 0.43 -8.24
CA GLU A 57 12.10 -0.83 -8.78
C GLU A 57 11.06 -1.56 -9.61
N LYS A 58 9.85 -1.68 -9.10
CA LYS A 58 8.80 -2.38 -9.81
C LYS A 58 7.48 -2.14 -9.11
N ASP A 59 6.40 -2.66 -9.68
CA ASP A 59 5.08 -2.52 -9.11
C ASP A 59 4.75 -3.72 -8.24
N TYR A 60 4.06 -3.45 -7.13
CA TYR A 60 3.69 -4.49 -6.18
C TYR A 60 2.20 -4.43 -5.92
N TRP A 61 1.56 -5.60 -5.87
CA TRP A 61 0.20 -5.69 -5.38
C TRP A 61 0.23 -5.86 -3.88
N VAL A 62 -0.37 -4.93 -3.17
CA VAL A 62 -0.29 -4.89 -1.71
C VAL A 62 -1.70 -4.85 -1.14
N SER A 63 -1.94 -5.65 -0.11
CA SER A 63 -3.22 -5.66 0.58
C SER A 63 -3.39 -4.39 1.39
N ARG A 64 -4.62 -3.95 1.49
CA ARG A 64 -4.93 -2.72 2.19
C ARG A 64 -4.34 -2.64 3.60
N PRO A 65 -4.47 -3.67 4.45
CA PRO A 65 -3.94 -3.57 5.80
C PRO A 65 -2.44 -3.40 5.87
N ALA A 66 -1.72 -3.74 4.81
CA ALA A 66 -0.27 -3.65 4.80
C ALA A 66 0.23 -2.26 4.41
N LEU A 67 -0.67 -1.38 4.01
CA LEU A 67 -0.28 -0.06 3.55
C LEU A 67 -0.28 0.95 4.69
N THR A 68 0.64 1.89 4.62
CA THR A 68 0.65 3.06 5.48
C THR A 68 0.58 4.29 4.59
N LEU A 69 -0.37 5.15 4.86
CA LEU A 69 -0.53 6.35 4.06
C LEU A 69 0.52 7.38 4.44
N LEU A 70 1.20 7.92 3.45
CA LEU A 70 2.16 8.98 3.68
C LEU A 70 1.61 10.32 3.22
N SER A 71 0.90 10.34 2.11
CA SER A 71 0.35 11.58 1.59
C SER A 71 -0.82 11.25 0.67
N LYS A 72 -1.92 11.97 0.85
CA LYS A 72 -3.09 11.78 0.00
C LYS A 72 -2.87 12.45 -1.34
N ALA A 73 -3.44 11.85 -2.37
CA ALA A 73 -3.44 12.46 -3.68
C ALA A 73 -4.17 13.80 -3.61
N LYS A 74 -3.61 14.77 -4.29
CA LYS A 74 -4.26 16.06 -4.34
C LYS A 74 -5.41 16.01 -5.33
N LYS A 75 -6.48 16.66 -4.96
CA LYS A 75 -7.58 16.86 -5.87
C LYS A 75 -7.43 18.21 -6.51
N THR A 76 -7.63 18.24 -7.78
CA THR A 76 -7.60 19.52 -8.49
C THR A 76 -8.96 19.84 -9.02
#